data_8ee7d57cc73f7ed1a4d875934a1dd0bc
#
_entry.id   8ee7d57cc73f7ed1a4d875934a1dd0bc
#
_cell.length_a   1.000
_cell.length_b   1.000
_cell.length_c   1.000
_cell.angle_alpha   90.00
_cell.angle_beta   90.00
_cell.angle_gamma   90.00
#
_symmetry.space_group_name_H-M   'P 1'
#
loop_
_entity.id
_entity.type
_entity.pdbx_description
1 polymer ?
#
loop_
_entity_poly.entity_id
_entity_poly.type
_entity_poly.pdbx_seq_one_letter_code
_entity_poly.pdbx_strand_id
1 'polypeptide(L)'
;QKSTDYLTDTYSEYDAAKELNPEEAEEDVNYLFDAFYYDFAFYDYFGGHAVFDQAKADTLQEVQSRDSLTCEDLQKILVSHLTFIKDGHFNINQDYPSEKDIPFFFRQVMFVKTDSGYQNANGKVVASVDDHPDLDELFKRSISKEGYLVYYPVLLKEAKFDGTEWDKHVCDEQLTVHYADGSTDVLTADTWSQYYKDLPKGQNTDLRQTDGIPVFQFNHFDPSFLEETNDAAAQMRNAEISMLDLRSNVGGYEEVAHQWFNRYSHQRVFGTGVRYSVLPASLVASPSTSKTPRASNDNILILLSGKCSASCAEITLDLSYNLDNSLIIGENTNGSMISNSGHIELPNSKCSVDMTFSTVYLTPDGSDYFEELRGFFPDIWVPAKEAETLAAKLMENLK
;
A
#
# COMPACT_ATOMS: atom_id res chain seq x y z
N GLN A 1 36.42 -6.90 -10.70
CA GLN A 1 35.06 -7.27 -10.26
C GLN A 1 35.00 -7.02 -8.78
N LYS A 2 34.45 -5.87 -8.31
CA LYS A 2 34.11 -5.68 -6.92
C LYS A 2 32.95 -6.64 -6.60
N SER A 3 33.08 -7.43 -5.57
CA SER A 3 32.02 -8.27 -5.02
C SER A 3 30.87 -7.34 -4.59
N THR A 4 29.67 -7.67 -5.01
CA THR A 4 28.47 -6.84 -4.88
C THR A 4 27.67 -7.21 -3.63
N ASP A 5 28.31 -7.55 -2.51
CA ASP A 5 27.60 -7.93 -1.30
C ASP A 5 27.50 -6.73 -0.33
N TYR A 6 26.68 -5.73 -0.71
CA TYR A 6 26.28 -4.66 0.20
C TYR A 6 25.14 -5.12 1.14
N LEU A 7 24.33 -6.09 0.71
CA LEU A 7 23.21 -6.61 1.48
C LEU A 7 23.70 -7.35 2.73
N THR A 8 23.01 -7.13 3.83
CA THR A 8 23.28 -7.80 5.12
C THR A 8 21.99 -8.28 5.77
N ASP A 9 22.09 -9.38 6.51
CA ASP A 9 20.99 -9.89 7.35
C ASP A 9 21.13 -9.45 8.81
N THR A 10 22.14 -8.63 9.12
CA THR A 10 22.45 -8.22 10.49
C THR A 10 22.20 -6.73 10.67
N TYR A 11 21.62 -6.37 11.80
CA TYR A 11 21.40 -5.00 12.22
C TYR A 11 22.33 -4.69 13.38
N SER A 12 23.16 -3.65 13.23
CA SER A 12 23.93 -3.12 14.33
C SER A 12 23.09 -2.17 15.18
N GLU A 13 23.54 -1.89 16.38
CA GLU A 13 22.91 -0.85 17.20
C GLU A 13 23.18 0.53 16.59
N TYR A 14 22.09 1.24 16.27
CA TYR A 14 22.11 2.61 15.75
C TYR A 14 22.05 3.60 16.91
N ASP A 15 23.03 4.49 16.97
CA ASP A 15 23.07 5.61 17.92
C ASP A 15 22.90 6.94 17.17
N ALA A 16 21.69 7.48 17.22
CA ALA A 16 21.32 8.73 16.56
C ALA A 16 22.22 9.93 16.98
N ALA A 17 22.69 9.94 18.24
CA ALA A 17 23.48 11.02 18.81
C ALA A 17 25.00 10.87 18.58
N LYS A 18 25.45 9.73 18.03
CA LYS A 18 26.86 9.53 17.72
C LYS A 18 27.34 10.59 16.72
N GLU A 19 28.42 11.29 17.08
CA GLU A 19 29.07 12.23 16.18
C GLU A 19 29.88 11.51 15.09
N LEU A 20 29.77 12.02 13.88
CA LEU A 20 30.56 11.61 12.72
C LEU A 20 31.49 12.76 12.34
N ASN A 21 32.73 12.43 12.05
CA ASN A 21 33.59 13.40 11.39
C ASN A 21 33.23 13.48 9.88
N PRO A 22 33.65 14.54 9.16
CA PRO A 22 33.32 14.71 7.75
C PRO A 22 33.73 13.52 6.85
N GLU A 23 34.90 12.91 7.12
CA GLU A 23 35.42 11.78 6.32
C GLU A 23 34.49 10.52 6.51
N GLU A 24 34.06 10.23 7.73
CA GLU A 24 33.13 9.14 8.03
C GLU A 24 31.76 9.34 7.35
N ALA A 25 31.24 10.58 7.38
CA ALA A 25 29.99 10.90 6.73
C ALA A 25 30.07 10.81 5.18
N GLU A 26 31.19 11.30 4.60
CA GLU A 26 31.43 11.15 3.15
C GLU A 26 31.61 9.69 2.73
N GLU A 27 32.24 8.86 3.56
CA GLU A 27 32.37 7.42 3.30
C GLU A 27 31.00 6.75 3.27
N ASP A 28 30.10 7.06 4.22
CA ASP A 28 28.73 6.52 4.28
C ASP A 28 27.93 6.93 3.04
N VAL A 29 28.00 8.21 2.63
CA VAL A 29 27.35 8.68 1.39
C VAL A 29 27.86 7.93 0.17
N ASN A 30 29.18 7.81 0.03
CA ASN A 30 29.77 7.09 -1.10
C ASN A 30 29.35 5.64 -1.13
N TYR A 31 29.34 4.96 0.03
CA TYR A 31 28.91 3.58 0.17
C TYR A 31 27.46 3.38 -0.26
N LEU A 32 26.54 4.27 0.18
CA LEU A 32 25.11 4.20 -0.19
C LEU A 32 24.93 4.34 -1.71
N PHE A 33 25.56 5.33 -2.33
CA PHE A 33 25.39 5.55 -3.78
C PHE A 33 26.08 4.47 -4.61
N ASP A 34 27.17 3.87 -4.12
CA ASP A 34 27.75 2.67 -4.73
C ASP A 34 26.77 1.47 -4.63
N ALA A 35 26.10 1.28 -3.47
CA ALA A 35 25.09 0.25 -3.29
C ALA A 35 23.88 0.47 -4.24
N PHE A 36 23.42 1.72 -4.42
CA PHE A 36 22.38 2.02 -5.40
C PHE A 36 22.78 1.59 -6.81
N TYR A 37 23.99 1.90 -7.22
CA TYR A 37 24.46 1.55 -8.55
C TYR A 37 24.55 0.04 -8.79
N TYR A 38 24.95 -0.74 -7.77
CA TYR A 38 25.19 -2.18 -7.93
C TYR A 38 23.99 -3.05 -7.59
N ASP A 39 23.19 -2.65 -6.60
CA ASP A 39 22.19 -3.54 -6.00
C ASP A 39 20.75 -3.00 -6.04
N PHE A 40 20.54 -1.68 -6.26
CA PHE A 40 19.20 -1.14 -6.30
C PHE A 40 18.50 -1.44 -7.61
N ALA A 41 17.44 -2.25 -7.57
CA ALA A 41 16.73 -2.72 -8.74
C ALA A 41 16.09 -1.59 -9.59
N PHE A 42 15.75 -0.47 -8.98
CA PHE A 42 15.14 0.68 -9.61
C PHE A 42 16.12 1.77 -10.04
N TYR A 43 17.43 1.53 -9.98
CA TYR A 43 18.42 2.55 -10.29
C TYR A 43 18.15 3.25 -11.64
N ASP A 44 18.06 2.47 -12.72
CA ASP A 44 17.78 3.02 -14.05
C ASP A 44 16.35 3.57 -14.17
N TYR A 45 15.37 2.96 -13.49
CA TYR A 45 13.97 3.38 -13.50
C TYR A 45 13.79 4.78 -12.91
N PHE A 46 14.51 5.12 -11.84
CA PHE A 46 14.48 6.45 -11.23
C PHE A 46 15.51 7.44 -11.83
N GLY A 47 16.03 7.16 -13.03
CA GLY A 47 16.83 8.08 -13.83
C GLY A 47 18.33 7.80 -13.88
N GLY A 48 18.79 6.70 -13.28
CA GLY A 48 20.16 6.21 -13.40
C GLY A 48 21.23 7.26 -13.01
N HIS A 49 22.38 7.20 -13.66
CA HIS A 49 23.50 8.10 -13.40
C HIS A 49 23.12 9.59 -13.37
N ALA A 50 22.21 10.04 -14.25
CA ALA A 50 21.89 11.47 -14.34
C ALA A 50 21.26 12.01 -13.05
N VAL A 51 20.39 11.22 -12.40
CA VAL A 51 19.70 11.63 -11.17
C VAL A 51 20.51 11.28 -9.93
N PHE A 52 21.04 10.05 -9.86
CA PHE A 52 21.78 9.60 -8.67
C PHE A 52 23.11 10.32 -8.48
N ASP A 53 23.86 10.60 -9.57
CA ASP A 53 25.13 11.35 -9.46
C ASP A 53 24.88 12.79 -8.98
N GLN A 54 23.77 13.44 -9.42
CA GLN A 54 23.41 14.76 -8.94
C GLN A 54 23.01 14.71 -7.46
N ALA A 55 22.15 13.76 -7.05
CA ALA A 55 21.76 13.59 -5.65
C ALA A 55 22.97 13.30 -4.75
N LYS A 56 23.92 12.48 -5.23
CA LYS A 56 25.19 12.24 -4.53
C LYS A 56 26.00 13.52 -4.33
N ALA A 57 26.14 14.31 -5.38
CA ALA A 57 26.89 15.56 -5.33
C ALA A 57 26.25 16.57 -4.36
N ASP A 58 24.93 16.72 -4.39
CA ASP A 58 24.18 17.61 -3.50
C ASP A 58 24.28 17.16 -2.04
N THR A 59 24.15 15.85 -1.78
CA THR A 59 24.33 15.25 -0.45
C THR A 59 25.73 15.50 0.10
N LEU A 60 26.78 15.24 -0.70
CA LEU A 60 28.16 15.48 -0.31
C LEU A 60 28.43 16.96 -0.05
N GLN A 61 27.89 17.87 -0.86
CA GLN A 61 28.01 19.30 -0.64
C GLN A 61 27.39 19.73 0.70
N GLU A 62 26.21 19.18 1.06
CA GLU A 62 25.58 19.49 2.34
C GLU A 62 26.39 18.93 3.51
N VAL A 63 26.84 17.69 3.44
CA VAL A 63 27.71 17.07 4.46
C VAL A 63 28.97 17.90 4.68
N GLN A 64 29.68 18.29 3.60
CA GLN A 64 30.90 19.06 3.67
C GLN A 64 30.71 20.50 4.16
N SER A 65 29.52 21.03 4.12
CA SER A 65 29.17 22.36 4.63
C SER A 65 29.08 22.44 6.16
N ARG A 66 29.14 21.30 6.84
CA ARG A 66 28.95 21.19 8.29
C ARG A 66 30.28 20.82 8.99
N ASP A 67 30.58 21.49 10.09
CA ASP A 67 31.80 21.21 10.88
C ASP A 67 31.72 19.87 11.62
N SER A 68 30.51 19.44 12.02
CA SER A 68 30.23 18.16 12.63
C SER A 68 28.79 17.75 12.30
N LEU A 69 28.53 16.43 12.28
CA LEU A 69 27.24 15.81 12.04
C LEU A 69 27.01 14.73 13.08
N THR A 70 25.75 14.56 13.52
CA THR A 70 25.33 13.33 14.18
C THR A 70 24.85 12.31 13.16
N CYS A 71 24.71 11.03 13.56
CA CYS A 71 24.09 10.00 12.70
C CYS A 71 22.67 10.39 12.30
N GLU A 72 21.90 11.02 13.21
CA GLU A 72 20.58 11.54 12.92
C GLU A 72 20.58 12.67 11.87
N ASP A 73 21.59 13.58 11.93
CA ASP A 73 21.75 14.62 10.92
C ASP A 73 22.04 14.03 9.53
N LEU A 74 22.93 13.04 9.46
CA LEU A 74 23.23 12.34 8.21
C LEU A 74 21.98 11.64 7.66
N GLN A 75 21.21 10.93 8.51
CA GLN A 75 19.96 10.32 8.12
C GLN A 75 18.99 11.35 7.50
N LYS A 76 18.76 12.50 8.15
CA LYS A 76 17.89 13.57 7.66
C LYS A 76 18.37 14.15 6.32
N ILE A 77 19.67 14.33 6.14
CA ILE A 77 20.27 14.79 4.89
C ILE A 77 19.97 13.76 3.78
N LEU A 78 20.25 12.48 4.02
CA LEU A 78 20.01 11.42 3.03
C LEU A 78 18.54 11.36 2.64
N VAL A 79 17.61 11.35 3.62
CA VAL A 79 16.16 11.33 3.38
C VAL A 79 15.74 12.52 2.51
N SER A 80 16.28 13.72 2.77
CA SER A 80 15.89 14.93 2.04
C SER A 80 16.35 14.95 0.57
N HIS A 81 17.50 14.36 0.27
CA HIS A 81 18.04 14.29 -1.10
C HIS A 81 17.54 13.08 -1.92
N LEU A 82 16.81 12.14 -1.30
CA LEU A 82 16.37 10.89 -1.94
C LEU A 82 14.84 10.84 -2.17
N THR A 83 14.15 11.98 -2.10
CA THR A 83 12.68 12.07 -2.28
C THR A 83 12.19 11.70 -3.68
N PHE A 84 13.09 11.63 -4.66
CA PHE A 84 12.77 11.17 -6.02
C PHE A 84 12.61 9.65 -6.12
N ILE A 85 13.06 8.88 -5.11
CA ILE A 85 12.87 7.43 -5.04
C ILE A 85 11.43 7.17 -4.59
N LYS A 86 10.57 6.81 -5.55
CA LYS A 86 9.15 6.53 -5.33
C LYS A 86 8.92 5.02 -5.17
N ASP A 87 9.62 4.41 -4.22
CA ASP A 87 9.52 3.00 -3.82
C ASP A 87 9.00 2.93 -2.39
N GLY A 88 7.85 2.29 -2.20
CA GLY A 88 7.19 2.20 -0.90
C GLY A 88 7.92 1.36 0.15
N HIS A 89 8.94 0.58 -0.27
CA HIS A 89 9.83 -0.15 0.64
C HIS A 89 11.08 0.64 1.00
N PHE A 90 11.43 1.69 0.22
CA PHE A 90 12.65 2.43 0.46
C PHE A 90 12.55 3.31 1.70
N ASN A 91 13.41 3.05 2.66
CA ASN A 91 13.51 3.84 3.89
C ASN A 91 14.93 3.84 4.45
N ILE A 92 15.23 4.82 5.31
CA ILE A 92 16.49 4.95 6.06
C ILE A 92 16.13 5.00 7.55
N ASN A 93 16.45 3.94 8.31
CA ASN A 93 16.05 3.78 9.71
C ASN A 93 14.55 4.01 9.94
N GLN A 94 13.70 3.44 9.10
CA GLN A 94 12.24 3.61 9.12
C GLN A 94 11.75 5.04 8.78
N ASP A 95 12.63 5.96 8.38
CA ASP A 95 12.23 7.26 7.82
C ASP A 95 12.09 7.13 6.29
N TYR A 96 10.88 7.37 5.80
CA TYR A 96 10.53 7.21 4.38
C TYR A 96 10.69 8.55 3.65
N PRO A 97 11.51 8.64 2.60
CA PRO A 97 11.65 9.87 1.81
C PRO A 97 10.37 10.27 1.09
N SER A 98 9.53 9.28 0.74
CA SER A 98 8.30 9.50 -0.01
C SER A 98 7.08 9.51 0.89
N GLU A 99 6.14 10.40 0.59
CA GLU A 99 4.82 10.44 1.22
C GLU A 99 3.89 9.41 0.58
N LYS A 100 2.86 9.00 1.32
CA LYS A 100 1.85 8.03 0.88
C LYS A 100 0.45 8.61 1.00
N ASP A 101 -0.42 8.26 0.09
CA ASP A 101 -1.81 8.73 0.10
C ASP A 101 -2.63 8.05 1.19
N ILE A 102 -3.30 8.84 2.03
CA ILE A 102 -4.33 8.39 2.98
C ILE A 102 -5.70 8.94 2.58
N PRO A 103 -6.79 8.16 2.77
CA PRO A 103 -8.11 8.54 2.33
C PRO A 103 -8.86 9.34 3.40
N PHE A 104 -9.49 10.44 2.99
CA PHE A 104 -10.41 11.20 3.82
C PHE A 104 -11.81 11.13 3.23
N PHE A 105 -12.77 10.70 4.04
CA PHE A 105 -14.16 10.48 3.66
C PHE A 105 -15.03 11.66 4.10
N PHE A 106 -15.95 12.10 3.23
CA PHE A 106 -16.93 13.18 3.51
C PHE A 106 -18.34 12.56 3.51
N ARG A 107 -18.77 12.03 4.66
CA ARG A 107 -19.95 11.15 4.77
C ARG A 107 -21.21 11.80 5.37
N GLN A 108 -21.26 13.14 5.47
CA GLN A 108 -22.41 13.85 6.04
C GLN A 108 -23.64 13.78 5.14
N VAL A 109 -23.44 13.66 3.83
CA VAL A 109 -24.50 13.55 2.83
C VAL A 109 -24.28 12.32 1.98
N MET A 110 -25.31 11.47 1.85
CA MET A 110 -25.28 10.31 0.96
C MET A 110 -25.70 10.72 -0.44
N PHE A 111 -25.01 10.17 -1.44
CA PHE A 111 -25.32 10.37 -2.85
C PHE A 111 -25.59 9.04 -3.55
N VAL A 112 -26.42 9.10 -4.58
CA VAL A 112 -26.64 8.03 -5.55
C VAL A 112 -26.27 8.51 -6.94
N LYS A 113 -25.72 7.64 -7.77
CA LYS A 113 -25.44 7.95 -9.19
C LYS A 113 -26.64 7.56 -10.03
N THR A 114 -27.15 8.52 -10.81
CA THR A 114 -28.29 8.37 -11.72
C THR A 114 -27.88 8.78 -13.13
N ASP A 115 -28.77 8.65 -14.11
CA ASP A 115 -28.53 9.16 -15.47
C ASP A 115 -28.31 10.69 -15.50
N SER A 116 -28.80 11.43 -14.49
CA SER A 116 -28.63 12.88 -14.35
C SER A 116 -27.36 13.26 -13.55
N GLY A 117 -26.56 12.32 -13.14
CA GLY A 117 -25.38 12.52 -12.31
C GLY A 117 -25.59 12.11 -10.84
N TYR A 118 -24.80 12.67 -9.94
CA TYR A 118 -24.89 12.40 -8.50
C TYR A 118 -26.04 13.19 -7.87
N GLN A 119 -26.86 12.50 -7.07
CA GLN A 119 -28.02 13.09 -6.38
C GLN A 119 -27.97 12.77 -4.89
N ASN A 120 -28.32 13.74 -4.04
CA ASN A 120 -28.52 13.47 -2.62
C ASN A 120 -29.89 12.83 -2.34
N ALA A 121 -30.13 12.46 -1.09
CA ALA A 121 -31.41 11.82 -0.67
C ALA A 121 -32.67 12.64 -0.95
N ASN A 122 -32.55 13.98 -1.14
CA ASN A 122 -33.65 14.87 -1.50
C ASN A 122 -33.84 15.03 -3.02
N GLY A 123 -33.09 14.26 -3.83
CA GLY A 123 -33.15 14.31 -5.29
C GLY A 123 -32.45 15.53 -5.92
N LYS A 124 -31.66 16.30 -5.14
CA LYS A 124 -30.89 17.41 -5.68
C LYS A 124 -29.68 16.89 -6.45
N VAL A 125 -29.56 17.30 -7.71
CA VAL A 125 -28.46 16.93 -8.60
C VAL A 125 -27.23 17.80 -8.32
N VAL A 126 -26.09 17.17 -8.14
CA VAL A 126 -24.78 17.83 -7.99
C VAL A 126 -24.40 18.48 -9.33
N ALA A 127 -24.18 19.78 -9.33
CA ALA A 127 -23.70 20.53 -10.49
C ALA A 127 -22.16 20.63 -10.53
N SER A 128 -21.55 20.88 -9.37
CA SER A 128 -20.09 20.94 -9.21
C SER A 128 -19.69 20.77 -7.74
N VAL A 129 -18.42 20.52 -7.51
CA VAL A 129 -17.77 20.61 -6.20
C VAL A 129 -16.56 21.54 -6.38
N ASP A 130 -16.36 22.49 -5.46
CA ASP A 130 -15.25 23.43 -5.53
C ASP A 130 -13.91 22.71 -5.69
N ASP A 131 -13.05 23.24 -6.58
CA ASP A 131 -11.70 22.75 -6.87
C ASP A 131 -11.62 21.30 -7.37
N HIS A 132 -12.78 20.63 -7.62
CA HIS A 132 -12.83 19.24 -8.08
C HIS A 132 -13.67 19.12 -9.37
N PRO A 133 -13.04 19.29 -10.55
CA PRO A 133 -13.75 19.28 -11.84
C PRO A 133 -14.25 17.89 -12.25
N ASP A 134 -13.59 16.81 -11.77
CA ASP A 134 -13.97 15.44 -12.07
C ASP A 134 -14.76 14.83 -10.90
N LEU A 135 -16.08 14.83 -11.04
CA LEU A 135 -16.96 14.27 -10.02
C LEU A 135 -16.85 12.73 -9.94
N ASP A 136 -16.54 12.04 -11.04
CA ASP A 136 -16.39 10.59 -11.04
C ASP A 136 -15.09 10.15 -10.34
N GLU A 137 -14.06 10.99 -10.37
CA GLU A 137 -12.85 10.78 -9.57
C GLU A 137 -13.12 11.06 -8.08
N LEU A 138 -13.90 12.09 -7.75
CA LEU A 138 -14.16 12.48 -6.37
C LEU A 138 -15.15 11.55 -5.66
N PHE A 139 -16.29 11.23 -6.30
CA PHE A 139 -17.35 10.43 -5.70
C PHE A 139 -17.09 8.93 -5.82
N LYS A 140 -16.65 8.32 -4.74
CA LYS A 140 -16.35 6.88 -4.71
C LYS A 140 -17.57 6.07 -4.28
N ARG A 141 -17.73 4.89 -4.90
CA ARG A 141 -18.73 3.92 -4.45
C ARG A 141 -18.44 3.49 -3.02
N SER A 142 -19.45 3.46 -2.18
CA SER A 142 -19.34 3.21 -0.75
C SER A 142 -20.55 2.46 -0.21
N ILE A 143 -20.58 2.23 1.11
CA ILE A 143 -21.66 1.58 1.82
C ILE A 143 -22.18 2.53 2.90
N SER A 144 -23.50 2.75 2.97
CA SER A 144 -24.13 3.48 4.07
C SER A 144 -24.08 2.69 5.38
N LYS A 145 -24.35 3.36 6.49
CA LYS A 145 -24.44 2.71 7.82
C LYS A 145 -25.51 1.62 7.89
N GLU A 146 -26.52 1.72 7.03
CA GLU A 146 -27.63 0.76 6.89
C GLU A 146 -27.29 -0.41 5.94
N GLY A 147 -26.12 -0.37 5.25
CA GLY A 147 -25.68 -1.45 4.36
C GLY A 147 -26.14 -1.31 2.90
N TYR A 148 -26.46 -0.10 2.44
CA TYR A 148 -26.84 0.14 1.03
C TYR A 148 -25.69 0.75 0.25
N LEU A 149 -25.59 0.43 -1.04
CA LEU A 149 -24.63 1.06 -1.95
C LEU A 149 -24.99 2.54 -2.13
N VAL A 150 -24.02 3.38 -1.87
CA VAL A 150 -24.07 4.85 -1.98
C VAL A 150 -22.79 5.39 -2.55
N TYR A 151 -22.71 6.71 -2.72
CA TYR A 151 -21.47 7.42 -3.08
C TYR A 151 -21.15 8.46 -2.02
N TYR A 152 -19.86 8.59 -1.70
CA TYR A 152 -19.32 9.67 -0.88
C TYR A 152 -18.12 10.29 -1.57
N PRO A 153 -17.90 11.61 -1.42
CA PRO A 153 -16.63 12.19 -1.77
C PRO A 153 -15.50 11.59 -0.91
N VAL A 154 -14.39 11.24 -1.57
CA VAL A 154 -13.17 10.74 -0.91
C VAL A 154 -11.98 11.48 -1.51
N LEU A 155 -11.19 12.12 -0.67
CA LEU A 155 -9.92 12.74 -1.06
C LEU A 155 -8.75 11.89 -0.60
N LEU A 156 -7.77 11.69 -1.48
CA LEU A 156 -6.47 11.16 -1.12
C LEU A 156 -5.53 12.32 -0.83
N LYS A 157 -4.85 12.28 0.32
CA LYS A 157 -3.90 13.28 0.75
C LYS A 157 -2.57 12.62 1.09
N GLU A 158 -1.51 13.20 0.58
CA GLU A 158 -0.16 12.77 0.92
C GLU A 158 0.12 12.99 2.41
N ALA A 159 0.68 11.97 3.05
CA ALA A 159 1.12 11.99 4.43
C ALA A 159 2.45 11.28 4.56
N LYS A 160 3.36 11.88 5.35
CA LYS A 160 4.64 11.26 5.66
C LYS A 160 4.44 10.11 6.65
N PHE A 161 5.05 8.97 6.35
CA PHE A 161 5.13 7.86 7.28
C PHE A 161 6.36 8.05 8.17
N ASP A 162 6.15 8.37 9.42
CA ASP A 162 7.24 8.52 10.39
C ASP A 162 7.33 7.39 11.43
N GLY A 163 6.53 6.34 11.22
CA GLY A 163 6.49 5.16 12.09
C GLY A 163 5.78 5.36 13.43
N THR A 164 5.51 6.59 13.86
CA THR A 164 4.94 6.92 15.16
C THR A 164 3.59 7.65 15.10
N GLU A 165 3.29 8.35 14.01
CA GLU A 165 2.12 9.25 13.89
C GLU A 165 1.04 8.78 12.90
N TRP A 166 1.08 7.54 12.44
CA TRP A 166 0.03 6.99 11.56
C TRP A 166 -1.33 6.77 12.25
N ASP A 167 -1.39 6.91 13.56
CA ASP A 167 -2.60 6.52 14.30
C ASP A 167 -3.80 7.40 13.98
N LYS A 168 -3.58 8.66 13.65
CA LYS A 168 -4.67 9.61 13.44
C LYS A 168 -4.24 10.82 12.62
N HIS A 169 -4.94 11.08 11.52
CA HIS A 169 -4.76 12.28 10.72
C HIS A 169 -6.07 13.06 10.61
N VAL A 170 -5.96 14.38 10.60
CA VAL A 170 -7.08 15.31 10.41
C VAL A 170 -6.88 16.05 9.10
N CYS A 171 -7.93 16.14 8.30
CA CYS A 171 -8.00 16.98 7.13
C CYS A 171 -8.87 18.20 7.46
N ASP A 172 -8.30 19.38 7.34
CA ASP A 172 -9.03 20.65 7.60
C ASP A 172 -9.81 21.14 6.37
N GLU A 173 -9.76 20.39 5.25
CA GLU A 173 -10.48 20.77 4.05
C GLU A 173 -11.98 20.58 4.18
N GLN A 174 -12.70 21.51 3.57
CA GLN A 174 -14.14 21.47 3.39
C GLN A 174 -14.44 21.40 1.91
N LEU A 175 -15.42 20.57 1.55
CA LEU A 175 -15.94 20.50 0.19
C LEU A 175 -17.27 21.22 0.12
N THR A 176 -17.39 22.20 -0.78
CA THR A 176 -18.69 22.83 -1.08
C THR A 176 -19.30 22.12 -2.27
N VAL A 177 -20.40 21.42 -2.04
CA VAL A 177 -21.19 20.78 -3.09
C VAL A 177 -22.25 21.77 -3.56
N HIS A 178 -22.21 22.14 -4.85
CA HIS A 178 -23.20 23.00 -5.50
C HIS A 178 -24.23 22.13 -6.23
N TYR A 179 -25.49 22.40 -6.00
CA TYR A 179 -26.58 21.72 -6.66
C TYR A 179 -27.17 22.52 -7.84
N ALA A 180 -27.78 21.83 -8.79
CA ALA A 180 -28.39 22.44 -9.98
C ALA A 180 -29.53 23.41 -9.62
N ASP A 181 -30.12 23.30 -8.45
CA ASP A 181 -31.17 24.22 -7.93
C ASP A 181 -30.59 25.50 -7.30
N GLY A 182 -29.26 25.67 -7.30
CA GLY A 182 -28.54 26.81 -6.74
C GLY A 182 -28.26 26.70 -5.21
N SER A 183 -28.73 25.64 -4.55
CA SER A 183 -28.39 25.38 -3.14
C SER A 183 -27.01 24.75 -2.99
N THR A 184 -26.46 24.74 -1.76
CA THR A 184 -25.16 24.19 -1.47
C THR A 184 -25.18 23.39 -0.17
N ASP A 185 -24.30 22.39 -0.06
CA ASP A 185 -23.91 21.73 1.18
C ASP A 185 -22.40 21.88 1.39
N VAL A 186 -21.99 22.13 2.63
CA VAL A 186 -20.58 22.14 3.02
C VAL A 186 -20.30 20.87 3.80
N LEU A 187 -19.38 20.08 3.29
CA LEU A 187 -18.95 18.80 3.87
C LEU A 187 -17.58 18.96 4.51
N THR A 188 -17.35 18.24 5.61
CA THR A 188 -16.07 18.18 6.33
C THR A 188 -15.56 16.74 6.33
N ALA A 189 -14.26 16.57 6.25
CA ALA A 189 -13.66 15.24 6.28
C ALA A 189 -13.86 14.55 7.64
N ASP A 190 -14.11 13.25 7.60
CA ASP A 190 -13.97 12.40 8.77
C ASP A 190 -12.48 12.34 9.16
N THR A 191 -12.19 12.27 10.46
CA THR A 191 -10.81 12.02 10.89
C THR A 191 -10.39 10.63 10.45
N TRP A 192 -9.31 10.54 9.69
CA TRP A 192 -8.73 9.25 9.36
C TRP A 192 -8.02 8.67 10.57
N SER A 193 -8.12 7.36 10.75
CA SER A 193 -7.48 6.63 11.85
C SER A 193 -7.09 5.27 11.35
N GLN A 194 -5.81 4.93 11.53
CA GLN A 194 -5.27 3.65 11.12
C GLN A 194 -6.08 2.49 11.74
N TYR A 195 -6.37 1.49 10.90
CA TYR A 195 -6.87 0.23 11.40
C TYR A 195 -5.69 -0.68 11.70
N TYR A 196 -5.62 -1.11 12.95
CA TYR A 196 -4.75 -2.18 13.39
C TYR A 196 -5.51 -3.06 14.37
N LYS A 197 -5.47 -4.37 14.17
CA LYS A 197 -6.05 -5.32 15.11
C LYS A 197 -4.93 -6.10 15.77
N ASP A 198 -4.75 -5.85 17.05
CA ASP A 198 -3.86 -6.65 17.87
C ASP A 198 -4.46 -8.05 18.05
N LEU A 199 -3.77 -9.06 17.53
CA LEU A 199 -4.00 -10.44 17.87
C LEU A 199 -3.17 -10.80 19.11
N PRO A 200 -3.60 -11.80 19.90
CA PRO A 200 -2.79 -12.32 21.01
C PRO A 200 -1.37 -12.63 20.54
N LYS A 201 -0.38 -12.37 21.41
CA LYS A 201 1.03 -12.59 21.09
C LYS A 201 1.27 -14.03 20.58
N GLY A 202 1.88 -14.14 19.42
CA GLY A 202 2.15 -15.42 18.74
C GLY A 202 1.00 -15.89 17.85
N GLN A 203 -0.12 -15.17 17.79
CA GLN A 203 -1.21 -15.46 16.86
C GLN A 203 -1.09 -14.54 15.64
N ASN A 204 -1.09 -15.12 14.44
CA ASN A 204 -1.03 -14.40 13.17
C ASN A 204 -2.36 -14.48 12.41
N THR A 205 -3.21 -15.42 12.76
CA THR A 205 -4.45 -15.75 12.06
C THR A 205 -5.64 -15.76 13.03
N ASP A 206 -6.82 -15.43 12.50
CA ASP A 206 -8.09 -15.55 13.23
C ASP A 206 -9.21 -15.91 12.24
N LEU A 207 -9.87 -17.05 12.46
CA LEU A 207 -11.04 -17.47 11.69
C LEU A 207 -12.29 -17.31 12.56
N ARG A 208 -13.13 -16.35 12.21
CA ARG A 208 -14.33 -15.96 12.93
C ARG A 208 -15.56 -15.91 12.02
N GLN A 209 -16.70 -15.56 12.60
CA GLN A 209 -17.97 -15.33 11.88
C GLN A 209 -18.45 -13.91 12.15
N THR A 210 -18.88 -13.22 11.09
CA THR A 210 -19.56 -11.91 11.18
C THR A 210 -20.88 -12.01 10.42
N ASP A 211 -21.99 -11.89 11.14
CA ASP A 211 -23.36 -12.06 10.60
C ASP A 211 -23.53 -13.35 9.77
N GLY A 212 -22.90 -14.44 10.22
CA GLY A 212 -22.93 -15.75 9.56
C GLY A 212 -21.99 -15.91 8.36
N ILE A 213 -21.18 -14.90 8.04
CA ILE A 213 -20.17 -14.93 6.99
C ILE A 213 -18.82 -15.29 7.63
N PRO A 214 -18.11 -16.34 7.15
CA PRO A 214 -16.77 -16.65 7.64
C PRO A 214 -15.79 -15.55 7.23
N VAL A 215 -14.99 -15.08 8.20
CA VAL A 215 -13.95 -14.07 8.04
C VAL A 215 -12.62 -14.67 8.48
N PHE A 216 -11.69 -14.75 7.58
CA PHE A 216 -10.32 -15.15 7.90
C PHE A 216 -9.41 -13.94 7.91
N GLN A 217 -8.92 -13.56 9.09
CA GLN A 217 -7.90 -12.54 9.25
C GLN A 217 -6.52 -13.16 9.16
N PHE A 218 -5.65 -12.54 8.37
CA PHE A 218 -4.28 -13.00 8.15
C PHE A 218 -3.36 -11.78 8.17
N ASN A 219 -2.56 -11.63 9.23
CA ASN A 219 -1.80 -10.40 9.48
C ASN A 219 -0.41 -10.39 8.84
N HIS A 220 0.17 -11.57 8.57
CA HIS A 220 1.49 -11.70 7.95
C HIS A 220 1.61 -13.05 7.25
N PHE A 221 2.04 -13.07 6.00
CA PHE A 221 2.21 -14.29 5.21
C PHE A 221 3.47 -15.05 5.67
N ASP A 222 3.33 -15.82 6.73
CA ASP A 222 4.38 -16.61 7.34
C ASP A 222 4.15 -18.10 7.08
N PRO A 223 5.14 -18.83 6.50
CA PRO A 223 5.03 -20.25 6.22
C PRO A 223 4.74 -21.13 7.44
N SER A 224 5.04 -20.67 8.64
CA SER A 224 4.74 -21.41 9.89
C SER A 224 3.23 -21.59 10.15
N PHE A 225 2.38 -20.73 9.52
CA PHE A 225 0.91 -20.80 9.62
C PHE A 225 0.24 -21.42 8.38
N LEU A 226 1.02 -22.12 7.54
CA LEU A 226 0.52 -22.62 6.26
C LEU A 226 -0.62 -23.64 6.39
N GLU A 227 -0.59 -24.50 7.41
CA GLU A 227 -1.63 -25.50 7.66
C GLU A 227 -2.96 -24.80 8.01
N GLU A 228 -2.94 -23.88 8.96
CA GLU A 228 -4.12 -23.10 9.38
C GLU A 228 -4.67 -22.27 8.21
N THR A 229 -3.79 -21.68 7.43
CA THR A 229 -4.12 -20.87 6.24
C THR A 229 -4.84 -21.71 5.19
N ASN A 230 -4.34 -22.91 4.91
CA ASN A 230 -4.96 -23.83 3.94
C ASN A 230 -6.30 -24.38 4.45
N ASP A 231 -6.43 -24.65 5.75
CA ASP A 231 -7.67 -25.11 6.35
C ASP A 231 -8.75 -24.02 6.33
N ALA A 232 -8.38 -22.77 6.61
CA ALA A 232 -9.27 -21.61 6.48
C ALA A 232 -9.74 -21.44 5.04
N ALA A 233 -8.85 -21.50 4.05
CA ALA A 233 -9.21 -21.42 2.64
C ALA A 233 -10.21 -22.51 2.23
N ALA A 234 -10.03 -23.75 2.70
CA ALA A 234 -10.93 -24.85 2.43
C ALA A 234 -12.31 -24.67 3.09
N GLN A 235 -12.37 -24.08 4.28
CA GLN A 235 -13.63 -23.76 4.96
C GLN A 235 -14.38 -22.62 4.24
N MET A 236 -13.67 -21.54 3.91
CA MET A 236 -14.24 -20.37 3.23
C MET A 236 -14.77 -20.74 1.85
N ARG A 237 -14.11 -21.64 1.14
CA ARG A 237 -14.60 -22.13 -0.15
C ARG A 237 -15.99 -22.74 -0.09
N ASN A 238 -16.40 -23.35 1.02
CA ASN A 238 -17.70 -24.00 1.19
C ASN A 238 -18.81 -23.01 1.57
N ALA A 239 -18.49 -21.76 1.84
CA ALA A 239 -19.45 -20.72 2.13
C ALA A 239 -19.89 -20.01 0.84
N GLU A 240 -21.13 -19.57 0.76
CA GLU A 240 -21.64 -18.77 -0.36
C GLU A 240 -20.90 -17.42 -0.47
N ILE A 241 -20.64 -16.82 0.69
CA ILE A 241 -19.91 -15.56 0.83
C ILE A 241 -18.83 -15.75 1.90
N SER A 242 -17.65 -15.25 1.68
CA SER A 242 -16.54 -15.26 2.66
C SER A 242 -15.72 -13.97 2.59
N MET A 243 -15.02 -13.65 3.67
CA MET A 243 -14.17 -12.45 3.75
C MET A 243 -12.72 -12.84 4.09
N LEU A 244 -11.76 -12.40 3.28
CA LEU A 244 -10.34 -12.43 3.61
C LEU A 244 -9.92 -11.07 4.15
N ASP A 245 -9.60 -11.01 5.45
CA ASP A 245 -9.26 -9.77 6.12
C ASP A 245 -7.74 -9.53 6.08
N LEU A 246 -7.33 -8.61 5.22
CA LEU A 246 -5.94 -8.20 5.03
C LEU A 246 -5.66 -6.80 5.60
N ARG A 247 -6.61 -6.17 6.31
CA ARG A 247 -6.49 -4.78 6.79
C ARG A 247 -5.28 -4.53 7.70
N SER A 248 -4.79 -5.56 8.38
CA SER A 248 -3.57 -5.51 9.22
C SER A 248 -2.40 -6.28 8.63
N ASN A 249 -2.47 -6.72 7.37
CA ASN A 249 -1.46 -7.58 6.76
C ASN A 249 -0.33 -6.75 6.16
N VAL A 250 0.86 -6.83 6.76
CA VAL A 250 2.06 -6.09 6.31
C VAL A 250 2.88 -6.82 5.24
N GLY A 251 2.37 -7.95 4.72
CA GLY A 251 3.07 -8.71 3.68
C GLY A 251 3.67 -10.03 4.19
N GLY A 252 4.79 -10.42 3.62
CA GLY A 252 5.50 -11.67 3.92
C GLY A 252 5.80 -12.52 2.69
N TYR A 253 5.68 -13.84 2.81
CA TYR A 253 6.04 -14.78 1.76
C TYR A 253 4.91 -14.98 0.75
N GLU A 254 5.15 -14.61 -0.50
CA GLU A 254 4.18 -14.68 -1.60
C GLU A 254 3.64 -16.11 -1.84
N GLU A 255 4.48 -17.13 -1.67
CA GLU A 255 4.07 -18.52 -1.86
C GLU A 255 2.89 -18.90 -0.94
N VAL A 256 2.82 -18.32 0.26
CA VAL A 256 1.72 -18.57 1.21
C VAL A 256 0.41 -18.00 0.65
N ALA A 257 0.43 -16.80 0.07
CA ALA A 257 -0.73 -16.20 -0.58
C ALA A 257 -1.20 -17.05 -1.78
N HIS A 258 -0.28 -17.48 -2.64
CA HIS A 258 -0.59 -18.35 -3.77
C HIS A 258 -1.20 -19.68 -3.33
N GLN A 259 -0.68 -20.29 -2.28
CA GLN A 259 -1.22 -21.55 -1.75
C GLN A 259 -2.63 -21.37 -1.20
N TRP A 260 -2.90 -20.25 -0.50
CA TRP A 260 -4.25 -19.92 -0.05
C TRP A 260 -5.24 -19.84 -1.22
N PHE A 261 -4.91 -19.08 -2.28
CA PHE A 261 -5.76 -18.95 -3.46
C PHE A 261 -5.95 -20.26 -4.20
N ASN A 262 -4.89 -21.05 -4.37
CA ASN A 262 -4.98 -22.37 -5.00
C ASN A 262 -5.90 -23.31 -4.21
N ARG A 263 -5.87 -23.24 -2.89
CA ARG A 263 -6.72 -24.04 -2.01
C ARG A 263 -8.16 -23.56 -2.04
N TYR A 264 -8.37 -22.24 -2.04
CA TYR A 264 -9.68 -21.62 -2.12
C TYR A 264 -10.38 -21.89 -3.45
N SER A 265 -9.72 -21.68 -4.58
CA SER A 265 -10.29 -21.80 -5.92
C SER A 265 -10.14 -23.18 -6.57
N HIS A 266 -9.31 -24.08 -6.01
CA HIS A 266 -8.84 -25.32 -6.64
C HIS A 266 -8.14 -25.14 -8.00
N GLN A 267 -7.70 -23.94 -8.29
CA GLN A 267 -7.00 -23.58 -9.52
C GLN A 267 -5.78 -22.72 -9.17
N ARG A 268 -4.81 -22.72 -10.05
CA ARG A 268 -3.71 -21.78 -9.92
C ARG A 268 -4.16 -20.40 -10.36
N VAL A 269 -4.12 -19.44 -9.43
CA VAL A 269 -4.43 -18.04 -9.69
C VAL A 269 -3.13 -17.27 -9.89
N PHE A 270 -3.11 -16.37 -10.87
CA PHE A 270 -1.97 -15.52 -11.17
C PHE A 270 -2.39 -14.06 -11.06
N GLY A 271 -1.48 -13.20 -10.64
CA GLY A 271 -1.68 -11.76 -10.66
C GLY A 271 -1.67 -11.17 -12.07
N THR A 272 -2.05 -9.92 -12.18
CA THR A 272 -2.03 -9.15 -13.43
C THR A 272 -0.67 -8.50 -13.68
N GLY A 273 0.13 -8.30 -12.62
CA GLY A 273 1.42 -7.64 -12.68
C GLY A 273 2.50 -8.44 -13.41
N VAL A 274 3.50 -7.73 -13.88
CA VAL A 274 4.66 -8.29 -14.59
C VAL A 274 5.88 -8.22 -13.67
N ARG A 275 6.55 -9.36 -13.50
CA ARG A 275 7.82 -9.43 -12.80
C ARG A 275 8.97 -9.14 -13.73
N TYR A 276 9.88 -8.33 -13.23
CA TYR A 276 11.17 -8.09 -13.84
C TYR A 276 12.27 -8.56 -12.89
N SER A 277 13.16 -9.44 -13.35
CA SER A 277 14.39 -9.73 -12.64
C SER A 277 15.44 -8.71 -13.07
N VAL A 278 16.03 -8.04 -12.10
CA VAL A 278 17.13 -7.11 -12.35
C VAL A 278 18.43 -7.86 -12.16
N LEU A 279 19.18 -8.01 -13.25
CA LEU A 279 20.60 -8.35 -13.15
C LEU A 279 21.38 -7.05 -13.17
N PRO A 280 22.54 -6.95 -12.48
CA PRO A 280 23.37 -5.75 -12.52
C PRO A 280 23.55 -5.26 -13.96
N ALA A 281 23.07 -4.04 -14.24
CA ALA A 281 23.11 -3.36 -15.54
C ALA A 281 22.13 -3.83 -16.63
N SER A 282 21.13 -4.66 -16.37
CA SER A 282 20.07 -4.88 -17.36
C SER A 282 18.76 -5.36 -16.74
N LEU A 283 17.68 -4.63 -16.98
CA LEU A 283 16.32 -5.12 -16.74
C LEU A 283 16.05 -6.28 -17.71
N VAL A 284 16.06 -7.50 -17.21
CA VAL A 284 15.58 -8.65 -17.98
C VAL A 284 14.12 -8.87 -17.61
N ALA A 285 13.22 -8.45 -18.49
CA ALA A 285 11.81 -8.81 -18.37
C ALA A 285 11.70 -10.34 -18.45
N SER A 286 11.21 -10.94 -17.38
CA SER A 286 10.63 -12.29 -17.43
C SER A 286 9.12 -12.11 -17.41
N PRO A 287 8.48 -11.79 -18.55
CA PRO A 287 7.05 -11.60 -18.57
C PRO A 287 6.41 -12.94 -18.24
N SER A 288 5.90 -13.09 -17.04
CA SER A 288 4.88 -14.12 -16.78
C SER A 288 3.56 -13.64 -17.39
N THR A 289 3.58 -13.35 -18.69
CA THR A 289 2.37 -13.07 -19.46
C THR A 289 1.66 -14.38 -19.75
N SER A 290 1.28 -15.11 -18.73
CA SER A 290 0.21 -16.06 -18.90
C SER A 290 -1.07 -15.24 -18.93
N LYS A 291 -1.66 -15.08 -20.11
CA LYS A 291 -3.10 -14.82 -20.23
C LYS A 291 -3.80 -16.04 -19.64
N THR A 292 -3.76 -16.17 -18.33
CA THR A 292 -4.43 -17.26 -17.63
C THR A 292 -5.92 -16.95 -17.70
N PRO A 293 -6.74 -17.94 -18.05
CA PRO A 293 -8.19 -17.78 -17.88
C PRO A 293 -8.46 -17.42 -16.42
N ARG A 294 -9.43 -16.52 -16.20
CA ARG A 294 -9.87 -16.20 -14.85
C ARG A 294 -10.23 -17.49 -14.13
N ALA A 295 -9.79 -17.62 -12.90
CA ALA A 295 -10.22 -18.74 -12.07
C ALA A 295 -11.69 -18.57 -11.75
N SER A 296 -12.48 -19.60 -12.03
CA SER A 296 -13.92 -19.59 -11.74
C SER A 296 -14.19 -20.08 -10.32
N ASN A 297 -14.97 -19.30 -9.58
CA ASN A 297 -15.48 -19.70 -8.28
C ASN A 297 -16.96 -19.26 -8.19
N ASP A 298 -17.84 -20.16 -7.76
CA ASP A 298 -19.26 -19.87 -7.62
C ASP A 298 -19.56 -19.00 -6.38
N ASN A 299 -18.62 -18.89 -5.46
CA ASN A 299 -18.75 -18.20 -4.19
C ASN A 299 -18.22 -16.76 -4.30
N ILE A 300 -18.74 -15.86 -3.49
CA ILE A 300 -18.25 -14.48 -3.40
C ILE A 300 -17.11 -14.41 -2.39
N LEU A 301 -15.96 -13.92 -2.83
CA LEU A 301 -14.82 -13.58 -1.98
C LEU A 301 -14.74 -12.07 -1.82
N ILE A 302 -14.87 -11.58 -0.58
CA ILE A 302 -14.63 -10.19 -0.24
C ILE A 302 -13.22 -10.09 0.38
N LEU A 303 -12.38 -9.23 -0.17
CA LEU A 303 -11.09 -8.90 0.41
C LEU A 303 -11.22 -7.57 1.15
N LEU A 304 -10.90 -7.55 2.44
CA LEU A 304 -10.92 -6.33 3.23
C LEU A 304 -9.53 -5.70 3.22
N SER A 305 -9.43 -4.45 2.76
CA SER A 305 -8.17 -3.71 2.60
C SER A 305 -8.10 -2.48 3.50
N GLY A 306 -6.87 -2.02 3.76
CA GLY A 306 -6.59 -0.78 4.49
C GLY A 306 -5.12 -0.37 4.36
N LYS A 307 -4.73 0.74 4.94
CA LYS A 307 -3.36 1.29 4.83
C LYS A 307 -2.26 0.39 5.39
N CYS A 308 -2.58 -0.59 6.24
CA CYS A 308 -1.62 -1.61 6.67
C CYS A 308 -1.46 -2.76 5.68
N SER A 309 -2.36 -2.90 4.68
CA SER A 309 -2.21 -3.91 3.63
C SER A 309 -1.02 -3.52 2.76
N ALA A 310 0.10 -4.24 2.88
CA ALA A 310 1.36 -3.88 2.22
C ALA A 310 2.04 -5.07 1.56
N SER A 311 2.88 -4.83 0.57
CA SER A 311 3.78 -5.83 -0.02
C SER A 311 3.02 -7.06 -0.51
N CYS A 312 3.28 -8.24 0.03
CA CYS A 312 2.61 -9.48 -0.35
C CYS A 312 1.07 -9.43 -0.16
N ALA A 313 0.54 -8.60 0.75
CA ALA A 313 -0.89 -8.37 0.84
C ALA A 313 -1.44 -7.68 -0.41
N GLU A 314 -0.68 -6.77 -0.99
CA GLU A 314 -1.03 -6.09 -2.24
C GLU A 314 -0.94 -7.04 -3.43
N ILE A 315 0.07 -7.93 -3.47
CA ILE A 315 0.13 -9.04 -4.44
C ILE A 315 -1.10 -9.95 -4.29
N THR A 316 -1.57 -10.18 -3.07
CA THR A 316 -2.79 -10.97 -2.80
C THR A 316 -4.04 -10.30 -3.40
N LEU A 317 -4.15 -8.99 -3.31
CA LEU A 317 -5.22 -8.23 -3.97
C LEU A 317 -5.09 -8.31 -5.50
N ASP A 318 -3.88 -8.23 -6.06
CA ASP A 318 -3.66 -8.41 -7.50
C ASP A 318 -4.09 -9.81 -7.98
N LEU A 319 -3.80 -10.86 -7.20
CA LEU A 319 -4.29 -12.20 -7.51
C LEU A 319 -5.82 -12.25 -7.60
N SER A 320 -6.53 -11.50 -6.76
CA SER A 320 -7.99 -11.50 -6.72
C SER A 320 -8.64 -10.95 -7.99
N TYR A 321 -7.98 -10.08 -8.75
CA TYR A 321 -8.47 -9.59 -10.04
C TYR A 321 -8.65 -10.69 -11.10
N ASN A 322 -7.95 -11.81 -10.95
CA ASN A 322 -8.08 -12.97 -11.83
C ASN A 322 -8.98 -14.08 -11.24
N LEU A 323 -9.66 -13.81 -10.13
CA LEU A 323 -10.68 -14.65 -9.55
C LEU A 323 -12.07 -14.08 -9.87
N ASP A 324 -12.97 -14.87 -10.48
CA ASP A 324 -14.36 -14.46 -10.66
C ASP A 324 -15.03 -14.31 -9.28
N ASN A 325 -16.00 -13.39 -9.19
CA ASN A 325 -16.75 -13.11 -7.97
C ASN A 325 -15.88 -12.66 -6.76
N SER A 326 -14.82 -11.92 -7.01
CA SER A 326 -14.07 -11.23 -5.96
C SER A 326 -14.43 -9.75 -5.90
N LEU A 327 -14.34 -9.15 -4.70
CA LEU A 327 -14.67 -7.76 -4.43
C LEU A 327 -13.73 -7.21 -3.35
N ILE A 328 -13.12 -6.05 -3.58
CA ILE A 328 -12.26 -5.39 -2.59
C ILE A 328 -13.06 -4.29 -1.89
N ILE A 329 -13.16 -4.36 -0.56
CA ILE A 329 -13.89 -3.38 0.27
C ILE A 329 -12.93 -2.83 1.34
N GLY A 330 -12.82 -1.51 1.45
CA GLY A 330 -12.00 -0.87 2.47
C GLY A 330 -11.42 0.46 2.04
N GLU A 331 -10.19 0.70 2.44
CA GLU A 331 -9.37 1.83 2.03
C GLU A 331 -8.34 1.41 0.99
N ASN A 332 -7.70 2.39 0.34
CA ASN A 332 -6.52 2.12 -0.46
C ASN A 332 -5.41 1.52 0.43
N THR A 333 -4.61 0.66 -0.16
CA THR A 333 -3.55 -0.06 0.55
C THR A 333 -2.31 0.80 0.78
N ASN A 334 -1.24 0.21 1.29
CA ASN A 334 0.00 0.92 1.64
C ASN A 334 0.67 1.59 0.44
N GLY A 335 0.65 0.93 -0.73
CA GLY A 335 1.40 1.38 -1.90
C GLY A 335 2.86 0.95 -1.84
N SER A 336 3.11 -0.29 -1.46
CA SER A 336 4.44 -0.90 -1.37
C SER A 336 4.41 -2.30 -1.97
N MET A 337 3.87 -2.44 -3.20
CA MET A 337 3.76 -3.74 -3.85
C MET A 337 5.07 -4.17 -4.51
N ILE A 338 5.87 -3.21 -4.90
CA ILE A 338 7.03 -3.42 -5.73
C ILE A 338 8.16 -4.07 -4.92
N SER A 339 8.30 -5.45 -4.92
CA SER A 339 9.62 -6.03 -4.73
C SER A 339 9.96 -7.04 -3.66
N ASN A 340 11.19 -7.60 -3.81
CA ASN A 340 11.98 -8.11 -2.70
C ASN A 340 12.82 -6.98 -2.12
N SER A 341 12.53 -6.52 -0.92
CA SER A 341 13.38 -5.59 -0.19
C SER A 341 14.59 -6.30 0.39
N GLY A 342 15.73 -5.65 0.32
CA GLY A 342 16.97 -6.03 0.99
C GLY A 342 17.43 -4.90 1.90
N HIS A 343 18.34 -5.25 2.78
CA HIS A 343 18.87 -4.36 3.81
C HIS A 343 20.36 -4.15 3.62
N ILE A 344 20.79 -2.90 3.69
CA ILE A 344 22.21 -2.52 3.83
C ILE A 344 22.42 -1.72 5.11
N GLU A 345 23.63 -1.73 5.61
CA GLU A 345 24.05 -0.92 6.77
C GLU A 345 25.20 -0.02 6.39
N LEU A 346 25.08 1.28 6.65
CA LEU A 346 26.16 2.23 6.38
C LEU A 346 27.35 2.00 7.33
N PRO A 347 28.60 2.06 6.84
CA PRO A 347 29.76 1.57 7.58
C PRO A 347 30.05 2.34 8.88
N ASN A 348 29.81 3.64 8.93
CA ASN A 348 30.16 4.48 10.07
C ASN A 348 28.96 4.85 10.94
N SER A 349 27.86 5.36 10.36
CA SER A 349 26.67 5.77 11.09
C SER A 349 25.84 4.58 11.57
N LYS A 350 25.99 3.42 10.95
CA LYS A 350 25.12 2.25 11.15
C LYS A 350 23.66 2.51 10.76
N CYS A 351 23.42 3.56 9.95
CA CYS A 351 22.10 3.74 9.35
C CYS A 351 21.72 2.51 8.54
N SER A 352 20.56 1.98 8.85
CA SER A 352 19.90 0.91 8.10
C SER A 352 19.22 1.50 6.89
N VAL A 353 19.40 0.92 5.71
CA VAL A 353 18.71 1.31 4.50
C VAL A 353 18.02 0.09 3.90
N ASP A 354 16.69 0.12 3.86
CA ASP A 354 15.91 -0.87 3.15
C ASP A 354 15.68 -0.39 1.72
N MET A 355 15.97 -1.25 0.75
CA MET A 355 15.80 -0.94 -0.66
C MET A 355 15.39 -2.17 -1.46
N THR A 356 14.76 -1.95 -2.60
CA THR A 356 14.39 -3.00 -3.53
C THR A 356 15.62 -3.56 -4.25
N PHE A 357 15.80 -4.87 -4.22
CA PHE A 357 16.84 -5.54 -4.97
C PHE A 357 16.31 -6.71 -5.79
N SER A 358 17.02 -7.09 -6.84
CA SER A 358 16.83 -8.28 -7.69
C SER A 358 15.51 -8.45 -8.43
N THR A 359 14.35 -8.17 -7.86
CA THR A 359 13.06 -8.41 -8.53
C THR A 359 12.12 -7.24 -8.33
N VAL A 360 11.57 -6.75 -9.42
CA VAL A 360 10.57 -5.69 -9.48
C VAL A 360 9.26 -6.27 -9.97
N TYR A 361 8.17 -5.92 -9.31
CA TYR A 361 6.82 -6.25 -9.73
C TYR A 361 6.10 -4.97 -10.16
N LEU A 362 5.73 -4.85 -11.41
CA LEU A 362 5.04 -3.69 -11.96
C LEU A 362 3.65 -4.08 -12.44
N THR A 363 2.65 -3.26 -12.11
CA THR A 363 1.34 -3.37 -12.74
C THR A 363 1.41 -2.99 -14.22
N PRO A 364 0.50 -3.48 -15.07
CA PRO A 364 0.41 -3.06 -16.45
C PRO A 364 0.24 -1.55 -16.58
N ASP A 365 0.90 -0.95 -17.57
CA ASP A 365 0.73 0.47 -17.87
C ASP A 365 -0.75 0.81 -18.08
N GLY A 366 -1.19 1.90 -17.44
CA GLY A 366 -2.58 2.39 -17.52
C GLY A 366 -3.57 1.59 -16.67
N SER A 367 -3.11 0.75 -15.74
CA SER A 367 -3.99 0.19 -14.71
C SER A 367 -4.48 1.32 -13.78
N ASP A 368 -5.77 1.32 -13.50
CA ASP A 368 -6.44 2.31 -12.62
C ASP A 368 -6.72 1.76 -11.22
N TYR A 369 -6.22 0.57 -10.91
CA TYR A 369 -6.49 -0.13 -9.65
C TYR A 369 -5.35 -0.09 -8.65
N PHE A 370 -4.12 0.21 -9.08
CA PHE A 370 -2.93 0.31 -8.23
C PHE A 370 -1.95 1.37 -8.72
N GLU A 371 -1.40 2.12 -7.79
CA GLU A 371 -0.27 3.02 -8.01
C GLU A 371 0.66 2.94 -6.79
N GLU A 372 1.99 2.86 -7.03
CA GLU A 372 2.96 2.85 -5.93
C GLU A 372 2.84 4.12 -5.09
N LEU A 373 2.98 4.01 -3.77
CA LEU A 373 2.72 5.02 -2.73
C LEU A 373 1.23 5.38 -2.52
N ARG A 374 0.37 5.14 -3.50
CA ARG A 374 -1.09 5.35 -3.39
C ARG A 374 -1.83 4.07 -2.99
N GLY A 375 -1.33 2.92 -3.43
CA GLY A 375 -1.85 1.60 -3.11
C GLY A 375 -2.90 1.06 -4.08
N PHE A 376 -3.45 -0.12 -3.78
CA PHE A 376 -4.63 -0.66 -4.46
C PHE A 376 -5.85 0.16 -4.09
N PHE A 377 -6.66 0.50 -5.08
CA PHE A 377 -7.94 1.16 -4.88
C PHE A 377 -9.04 0.11 -4.71
N PRO A 378 -9.83 0.18 -3.62
CA PRO A 378 -10.92 -0.76 -3.43
C PRO A 378 -12.05 -0.53 -4.43
N ASP A 379 -12.83 -1.57 -4.73
CA ASP A 379 -14.08 -1.46 -5.51
C ASP A 379 -15.14 -0.66 -4.76
N ILE A 380 -15.13 -0.78 -3.42
CA ILE A 380 -16.05 -0.07 -2.53
C ILE A 380 -15.24 0.57 -1.39
N TRP A 381 -15.27 1.88 -1.33
CA TRP A 381 -14.53 2.71 -0.39
C TRP A 381 -15.26 2.89 0.93
N VAL A 382 -14.70 2.37 2.00
CA VAL A 382 -15.20 2.56 3.37
C VAL A 382 -14.01 2.68 4.33
N PRO A 383 -14.12 3.39 5.46
CA PRO A 383 -13.07 3.37 6.48
C PRO A 383 -12.72 1.94 6.88
N ALA A 384 -11.43 1.58 6.90
CA ALA A 384 -10.98 0.21 7.11
C ALA A 384 -11.57 -0.43 8.38
N LYS A 385 -11.69 0.35 9.47
CA LYS A 385 -12.29 -0.14 10.73
C LYS A 385 -13.78 -0.51 10.63
N GLU A 386 -14.50 -0.01 9.63
CA GLU A 386 -15.92 -0.28 9.41
C GLU A 386 -16.13 -1.33 8.32
N ALA A 387 -15.10 -1.66 7.52
CA ALA A 387 -15.20 -2.45 6.31
C ALA A 387 -15.86 -3.82 6.50
N GLU A 388 -15.49 -4.57 7.53
CA GLU A 388 -16.06 -5.89 7.82
C GLU A 388 -17.55 -5.83 8.13
N THR A 389 -17.94 -4.93 9.03
CA THR A 389 -19.36 -4.79 9.43
C THR A 389 -20.22 -4.26 8.29
N LEU A 390 -19.71 -3.29 7.51
CA LEU A 390 -20.45 -2.72 6.39
C LEU A 390 -20.56 -3.72 5.23
N ALA A 391 -19.52 -4.50 4.96
CA ALA A 391 -19.56 -5.58 3.98
C ALA A 391 -20.60 -6.64 4.34
N ALA A 392 -20.65 -7.06 5.61
CA ALA A 392 -21.67 -8.03 6.08
C ALA A 392 -23.08 -7.49 5.90
N LYS A 393 -23.37 -6.25 6.29
CA LYS A 393 -24.68 -5.60 6.09
C LYS A 393 -25.04 -5.46 4.62
N LEU A 394 -24.09 -5.10 3.75
CA LEU A 394 -24.32 -5.04 2.31
C LEU A 394 -24.78 -6.39 1.77
N MET A 395 -24.09 -7.47 2.16
CA MET A 395 -24.42 -8.82 1.70
C MET A 395 -25.78 -9.29 2.25
N GLU A 396 -26.18 -8.88 3.46
CA GLU A 396 -27.50 -9.15 4.01
C GLU A 396 -28.61 -8.45 3.20
N ASN A 397 -28.40 -7.20 2.81
CA ASN A 397 -29.37 -6.41 2.03
C ASN A 397 -29.48 -6.85 0.56
N LEU A 398 -28.51 -7.60 0.04
CA LEU A 398 -28.53 -8.13 -1.33
C LEU A 398 -29.20 -9.52 -1.44
N LYS A 399 -29.50 -10.19 -0.33
CA LYS A 399 -30.26 -11.45 -0.27
C LYS A 399 -31.75 -11.19 -0.43
#